data_2ca6187b440826a87fd0a87c41bab592
#
_entry.id   2ca6187b440826a87fd0a87c41bab592
#
_cell.length_a   1.000
_cell.length_b   1.000
_cell.length_c   1.000
_cell.angle_alpha   90.00
_cell.angle_beta   90.00
_cell.angle_gamma   90.00
#
_symmetry.space_group_name_H-M   'P 1'
#
loop_
_entity.id
_entity.type
_entity.pdbx_description
1 polymer ?
#
loop_
_entity_poly.entity_id
_entity_poly.type
_entity_poly.pdbx_seq_one_letter_code
_entity_poly.pdbx_strand_id
1 'polypeptide(L)'
;MAITLISLISLSSCHNMPVGYLKAENAGYEPDTLVVYQEVDEYAPQVTDNSPWTSYAIQGVAGTVPITYEFYDVEATEGGDAAAFRQAIQEGTIRLQGSLIQVFYAASKNLPVGRYSISLKVQNEDHSALLPHIFTVIIKKNEFGDWDNGSYGDEDIDYTSLRTK
;
A
#
# COMPACT_ATOMS: atom_id res chain seq x y z
N MET A 1 -51.76 38.17 -33.52
CA MET A 1 -50.82 38.49 -32.43
C MET A 1 -50.60 37.26 -31.58
N ALA A 2 -49.81 36.30 -32.04
CA ALA A 2 -49.53 35.08 -31.31
C ALA A 2 -48.34 34.34 -31.95
N ILE A 3 -47.17 34.91 -31.98
CA ILE A 3 -45.92 34.25 -32.38
C ILE A 3 -44.79 34.95 -31.66
N THR A 4 -44.54 34.63 -30.41
CA THR A 4 -43.29 35.02 -29.73
C THR A 4 -43.14 34.30 -28.38
N LEU A 5 -43.31 32.98 -28.33
CA LEU A 5 -43.08 32.27 -27.07
C LEU A 5 -42.50 30.86 -27.29
N ILE A 6 -41.64 30.71 -28.30
CA ILE A 6 -40.94 29.42 -28.52
C ILE A 6 -39.47 29.75 -28.83
N SER A 7 -38.69 30.17 -27.88
CA SER A 7 -37.26 30.29 -28.07
C SER A 7 -36.49 30.43 -26.76
N LEU A 8 -36.79 29.59 -25.77
CA LEU A 8 -36.00 29.60 -24.51
C LEU A 8 -35.83 28.21 -23.88
N ILE A 9 -35.75 27.16 -24.72
CA ILE A 9 -35.46 25.81 -24.20
C ILE A 9 -34.40 25.21 -25.11
N SER A 10 -33.17 25.53 -24.90
CA SER A 10 -32.05 24.73 -25.41
C SER A 10 -30.70 25.37 -25.09
N LEU A 11 -30.23 25.33 -23.88
CA LEU A 11 -28.79 25.52 -23.59
C LEU A 11 -28.46 24.98 -22.18
N SER A 12 -28.78 23.75 -21.90
CA SER A 12 -28.20 23.06 -20.74
C SER A 12 -27.76 21.67 -21.13
N SER A 13 -26.93 21.57 -22.16
CA SER A 13 -26.23 20.35 -22.48
C SER A 13 -24.73 20.60 -22.45
N CYS A 14 -24.23 21.11 -21.34
CA CYS A 14 -22.84 20.90 -21.00
C CYS A 14 -22.77 19.56 -20.23
N HIS A 15 -22.86 18.46 -20.95
CA HIS A 15 -22.28 17.23 -20.48
C HIS A 15 -20.77 17.43 -20.56
N ASN A 16 -20.12 17.51 -19.41
CA ASN A 16 -18.67 17.34 -19.33
C ASN A 16 -18.36 15.95 -19.91
N MET A 17 -17.87 15.91 -21.13
CA MET A 17 -17.35 14.66 -21.68
C MET A 17 -16.07 14.33 -20.92
N PRO A 18 -15.96 13.12 -20.35
CA PRO A 18 -14.73 12.72 -19.69
C PRO A 18 -13.54 12.86 -20.65
N VAL A 19 -12.51 13.58 -20.21
CA VAL A 19 -11.30 13.83 -21.02
C VAL A 19 -10.24 12.82 -20.62
N GLY A 20 -9.62 12.20 -21.61
CA GLY A 20 -8.52 11.28 -21.38
C GLY A 20 -8.94 9.83 -21.12
N TYR A 21 -8.07 9.06 -20.50
CA TYR A 21 -8.30 7.66 -20.15
C TYR A 21 -7.52 7.26 -18.90
N LEU A 22 -7.96 6.15 -18.27
CA LEU A 22 -7.24 5.47 -17.21
C LEU A 22 -7.38 3.95 -17.42
N LYS A 23 -6.27 3.24 -17.50
CA LYS A 23 -6.21 1.78 -17.59
C LYS A 23 -5.44 1.25 -16.39
N ALA A 24 -6.03 0.37 -15.65
CA ALA A 24 -5.46 -0.20 -14.43
C ALA A 24 -5.77 -1.71 -14.26
N GLU A 25 -6.24 -2.37 -15.33
CA GLU A 25 -6.64 -3.78 -15.30
C GLU A 25 -5.46 -4.72 -15.02
N ASN A 26 -4.25 -4.28 -15.36
CA ASN A 26 -3.00 -5.01 -15.14
C ASN A 26 -2.13 -4.35 -14.05
N ALA A 27 -2.76 -3.54 -13.20
CA ALA A 27 -2.04 -2.89 -12.10
C ALA A 27 -1.53 -3.93 -11.10
N GLY A 28 -0.29 -3.77 -10.63
CA GLY A 28 0.31 -4.65 -9.65
C GLY A 28 1.63 -4.13 -9.11
N TYR A 29 2.04 -4.68 -8.00
CA TYR A 29 3.38 -4.53 -7.45
C TYR A 29 4.19 -5.81 -7.69
N GLU A 30 5.49 -5.66 -7.89
CA GLU A 30 6.41 -6.80 -7.99
C GLU A 30 7.70 -6.48 -7.21
N PRO A 31 7.89 -7.10 -6.04
CA PRO A 31 6.97 -7.99 -5.32
C PRO A 31 5.73 -7.25 -4.79
N ASP A 32 4.65 -8.00 -4.57
CA ASP A 32 3.39 -7.52 -4.02
C ASP A 32 3.34 -7.50 -2.48
N THR A 33 4.46 -7.81 -1.86
CA THR A 33 4.59 -7.98 -0.41
C THR A 33 5.80 -7.24 0.14
N LEU A 34 5.61 -6.57 1.28
CA LEU A 34 6.66 -5.91 2.06
C LEU A 34 6.66 -6.47 3.48
N VAL A 35 7.82 -7.02 3.89
CA VAL A 35 8.01 -7.47 5.27
C VAL A 35 8.68 -6.36 6.07
N VAL A 36 8.12 -6.04 7.24
CA VAL A 36 8.64 -5.04 8.17
C VAL A 36 8.67 -5.63 9.58
N TYR A 37 9.48 -5.05 10.46
CA TYR A 37 9.78 -5.63 11.76
C TYR A 37 9.43 -4.67 12.91
N GLN A 38 8.91 -5.21 14.02
CA GLN A 38 8.69 -4.47 15.27
C GLN A 38 10.01 -4.17 15.99
N GLU A 39 10.94 -5.11 15.93
CA GLU A 39 12.25 -5.02 16.55
C GLU A 39 13.33 -5.08 15.46
N VAL A 40 14.17 -4.08 15.44
CA VAL A 40 15.32 -3.97 14.53
C VAL A 40 16.56 -3.58 15.33
N ASP A 41 17.73 -3.80 14.76
CA ASP A 41 19.00 -3.37 15.36
C ASP A 41 19.01 -1.85 15.59
N GLU A 42 19.65 -1.41 16.68
CA GLU A 42 19.76 0.02 17.03
C GLU A 42 20.51 0.86 15.98
N TYR A 43 21.34 0.23 15.17
CA TYR A 43 22.07 0.85 14.06
C TYR A 43 21.35 0.73 12.71
N ALA A 44 20.18 0.10 12.67
CA ALA A 44 19.42 -0.01 11.44
C ALA A 44 19.00 1.37 10.91
N PRO A 45 18.98 1.59 9.58
CA PRO A 45 18.58 2.89 8.99
C PRO A 45 17.17 3.34 9.39
N GLN A 46 16.31 2.41 9.73
CA GLN A 46 14.97 2.67 10.22
C GLN A 46 14.96 3.40 11.57
N VAL A 47 16.00 3.15 12.39
CA VAL A 47 16.18 3.78 13.71
C VAL A 47 17.04 5.04 13.58
N THR A 48 18.21 4.95 12.93
CA THR A 48 19.21 6.03 12.89
C THR A 48 18.79 7.18 11.99
N ASP A 49 18.20 6.87 10.82
CA ASP A 49 17.88 7.84 9.79
C ASP A 49 16.38 8.01 9.56
N ASN A 50 15.57 7.29 10.35
CA ASN A 50 14.13 7.22 10.17
C ASN A 50 13.74 6.84 8.71
N SER A 51 14.53 5.99 8.07
CA SER A 51 14.28 5.51 6.72
C SER A 51 13.10 4.54 6.72
N PRO A 52 12.10 4.72 5.86
CA PRO A 52 10.98 3.77 5.80
C PRO A 52 11.37 2.51 5.03
N TRP A 53 10.75 1.39 5.36
CA TRP A 53 10.61 0.31 4.39
C TRP A 53 9.70 0.79 3.27
N THR A 54 10.11 0.55 2.04
CA THR A 54 9.44 1.13 0.87
C THR A 54 9.19 0.05 -0.19
N SER A 55 7.96 -0.03 -0.70
CA SER A 55 7.63 -0.89 -1.83
C SER A 55 8.31 -0.42 -3.12
N TYR A 56 8.30 -1.26 -4.15
CA TYR A 56 8.53 -0.77 -5.51
C TYR A 56 7.33 0.05 -5.99
N ALA A 57 7.48 0.71 -7.13
CA ALA A 57 6.39 1.44 -7.76
C ALA A 57 5.38 0.46 -8.40
N ILE A 58 4.11 0.83 -8.35
CA ILE A 58 3.07 0.09 -9.05
C ILE A 58 3.35 0.06 -10.55
N GLN A 59 3.08 -1.06 -11.17
CA GLN A 59 3.21 -1.29 -12.61
C GLN A 59 1.83 -1.50 -13.24
N GLY A 60 1.75 -1.46 -14.58
CA GLY A 60 0.51 -1.77 -15.31
C GLY A 60 -0.58 -0.69 -15.24
N VAL A 61 -0.27 0.51 -14.75
CA VAL A 61 -1.17 1.67 -14.79
C VAL A 61 -0.75 2.61 -15.90
N ALA A 62 -1.69 2.99 -16.74
CA ALA A 62 -1.50 3.95 -17.83
C ALA A 62 -2.70 4.89 -17.93
N GLY A 63 -2.45 6.17 -18.20
CA GLY A 63 -3.53 7.14 -18.31
C GLY A 63 -3.05 8.56 -18.56
N THR A 64 -4.02 9.43 -18.71
CA THR A 64 -3.76 10.87 -18.78
C THR A 64 -3.26 11.37 -17.42
N VAL A 65 -2.15 12.08 -17.43
CA VAL A 65 -1.53 12.61 -16.21
C VAL A 65 -2.18 13.92 -15.77
N PRO A 66 -2.21 14.25 -14.47
CA PRO A 66 -1.56 13.50 -13.38
C PRO A 66 -2.36 12.26 -12.94
N ILE A 67 -1.66 11.18 -12.62
CA ILE A 67 -2.23 9.99 -11.99
C ILE A 67 -1.88 10.02 -10.51
N THR A 68 -2.88 9.85 -9.65
CA THR A 68 -2.73 9.87 -8.19
C THR A 68 -3.24 8.57 -7.58
N TYR A 69 -2.70 8.24 -6.42
CA TYR A 69 -3.03 7.04 -5.66
C TYR A 69 -3.40 7.42 -4.24
N GLU A 70 -4.40 6.74 -3.68
CA GLU A 70 -4.81 6.91 -2.30
C GLU A 70 -5.13 5.55 -1.66
N PHE A 71 -4.95 5.44 -0.35
CA PHE A 71 -5.42 4.28 0.40
C PHE A 71 -6.95 4.25 0.36
N TYR A 72 -7.49 3.09 -0.02
CA TYR A 72 -8.94 2.90 -0.07
C TYR A 72 -9.42 2.08 1.12
N ASP A 73 -8.83 0.90 1.33
CA ASP A 73 -9.16 0.03 2.45
C ASP A 73 -7.95 -0.83 2.87
N VAL A 74 -8.04 -1.35 4.09
CA VAL A 74 -7.06 -2.28 4.66
C VAL A 74 -7.81 -3.38 5.39
N GLU A 75 -7.48 -4.62 5.06
CA GLU A 75 -7.92 -5.81 5.77
C GLU A 75 -6.75 -6.42 6.52
N ALA A 76 -6.98 -6.92 7.74
CA ALA A 76 -5.96 -7.54 8.56
C ALA A 76 -6.31 -8.99 8.87
N THR A 77 -5.29 -9.86 8.83
CA THR A 77 -5.36 -11.28 9.17
C THR A 77 -4.15 -11.67 10.02
N GLU A 78 -4.09 -12.89 10.48
CA GLU A 78 -2.94 -13.46 11.23
C GLU A 78 -2.56 -12.63 12.47
N GLY A 79 -3.55 -12.12 13.19
CA GLY A 79 -3.33 -11.33 14.42
C GLY A 79 -3.23 -9.82 14.21
N GLY A 80 -3.24 -9.35 12.96
CA GLY A 80 -3.20 -7.93 12.65
C GLY A 80 -4.46 -7.16 13.08
N ASP A 81 -4.34 -5.85 13.20
CA ASP A 81 -5.42 -4.91 13.51
C ASP A 81 -5.54 -3.85 12.41
N ALA A 82 -6.59 -3.98 11.58
CA ALA A 82 -6.84 -3.06 10.48
C ALA A 82 -7.17 -1.63 10.97
N ALA A 83 -7.77 -1.47 12.15
CA ALA A 83 -8.08 -0.15 12.69
C ALA A 83 -6.79 0.58 13.11
N ALA A 84 -5.88 -0.11 13.78
CA ALA A 84 -4.56 0.42 14.12
C ALA A 84 -3.76 0.79 12.87
N PHE A 85 -3.82 -0.01 11.81
CA PHE A 85 -3.15 0.29 10.55
C PHE A 85 -3.71 1.55 9.88
N ARG A 86 -5.05 1.71 9.85
CA ARG A 86 -5.69 2.94 9.32
C ARG A 86 -5.31 4.17 10.16
N GLN A 87 -5.18 4.02 11.47
CA GLN A 87 -4.69 5.10 12.33
C GLN A 87 -3.25 5.48 11.97
N ALA A 88 -2.35 4.53 11.76
CA ALA A 88 -0.97 4.79 11.33
C ALA A 88 -0.89 5.52 9.97
N ILE A 89 -1.84 5.25 9.05
CA ILE A 89 -1.99 6.03 7.82
C ILE A 89 -2.38 7.49 8.14
N GLN A 90 -3.35 7.71 9.01
CA GLN A 90 -3.81 9.05 9.40
C GLN A 90 -2.69 9.86 10.10
N GLU A 91 -1.88 9.20 10.91
CA GLU A 91 -0.71 9.77 11.58
C GLU A 91 0.48 10.04 10.64
N GLY A 92 0.42 9.51 9.41
CA GLY A 92 1.49 9.65 8.42
C GLY A 92 2.72 8.77 8.69
N THR A 93 2.63 7.80 9.59
CA THR A 93 3.67 6.79 9.84
C THR A 93 3.61 5.62 8.85
N ILE A 94 2.51 5.52 8.12
CA ILE A 94 2.35 4.76 6.88
C ILE A 94 1.81 5.73 5.83
N ARG A 95 2.44 5.80 4.67
CA ARG A 95 2.01 6.75 3.63
C ARG A 95 2.27 6.26 2.22
N LEU A 96 1.59 6.88 1.26
CA LEU A 96 1.88 6.79 -0.16
C LEU A 96 2.72 7.99 -0.60
N GLN A 97 3.82 7.71 -1.28
CA GLN A 97 4.61 8.71 -1.98
C GLN A 97 4.56 8.41 -3.49
N GLY A 98 3.67 9.11 -4.19
CA GLY A 98 3.25 8.65 -5.51
C GLY A 98 2.58 7.29 -5.43
N SER A 99 3.14 6.27 -6.05
CA SER A 99 2.68 4.88 -5.94
C SER A 99 3.49 4.02 -4.96
N LEU A 100 4.48 4.59 -4.26
CA LEU A 100 5.31 3.86 -3.30
C LEU A 100 4.60 3.81 -1.94
N ILE A 101 4.47 2.62 -1.37
CA ILE A 101 3.99 2.43 0.00
C ILE A 101 5.19 2.47 0.92
N GLN A 102 5.16 3.36 1.90
CA GLN A 102 6.21 3.56 2.89
C GLN A 102 5.69 3.25 4.29
N VAL A 103 6.39 2.40 5.01
CA VAL A 103 6.11 2.04 6.41
C VAL A 103 7.31 2.49 7.25
N PHE A 104 7.09 3.41 8.18
CA PHE A 104 8.11 3.89 9.10
C PHE A 104 8.21 2.99 10.33
N TYR A 105 9.36 2.98 10.99
CA TYR A 105 9.59 2.21 12.19
C TYR A 105 8.59 2.58 13.32
N ALA A 106 8.20 3.85 13.38
CA ALA A 106 7.17 4.30 14.32
C ALA A 106 5.82 3.56 14.15
N ALA A 107 5.47 3.16 12.94
CA ALA A 107 4.29 2.33 12.69
C ALA A 107 4.57 0.86 13.04
N SER A 108 5.62 0.27 12.46
CA SER A 108 5.87 -1.17 12.59
C SER A 108 6.02 -1.64 14.03
N LYS A 109 6.69 -0.88 14.88
CA LYS A 109 6.89 -1.23 16.30
C LYS A 109 5.60 -1.21 17.14
N ASN A 110 4.56 -0.48 16.70
CA ASN A 110 3.31 -0.30 17.45
C ASN A 110 2.16 -1.12 16.89
N LEU A 111 2.26 -1.58 15.63
CA LEU A 111 1.24 -2.40 15.00
C LEU A 111 1.39 -3.85 15.41
N PRO A 112 0.28 -4.59 15.64
CA PRO A 112 0.33 -6.02 15.90
C PRO A 112 1.02 -6.80 14.79
N VAL A 113 1.73 -7.86 15.17
CA VAL A 113 2.23 -8.87 14.21
C VAL A 113 1.06 -9.43 13.43
N GLY A 114 1.20 -9.50 12.11
CA GLY A 114 0.12 -9.98 11.25
C GLY A 114 0.31 -9.55 9.80
N ARG A 115 -0.69 -9.85 9.01
CA ARG A 115 -0.75 -9.57 7.57
C ARG A 115 -1.80 -8.50 7.30
N TYR A 116 -1.43 -7.48 6.53
CA TYR A 116 -2.27 -6.33 6.20
C TYR A 116 -2.38 -6.21 4.69
N SER A 117 -3.54 -6.56 4.16
CA SER A 117 -3.85 -6.46 2.73
C SER A 117 -4.41 -5.09 2.41
N ILE A 118 -3.78 -4.39 1.49
CA ILE A 118 -4.05 -2.99 1.15
C ILE A 118 -4.76 -2.92 -0.19
N SER A 119 -5.86 -2.18 -0.21
CA SER A 119 -6.57 -1.78 -1.42
C SER A 119 -6.29 -0.30 -1.69
N LEU A 120 -6.01 0.03 -2.94
CA LEU A 120 -5.76 1.40 -3.38
C LEU A 120 -6.85 1.86 -4.33
N LYS A 121 -7.03 3.17 -4.39
CA LYS A 121 -7.74 3.83 -5.48
C LYS A 121 -6.73 4.58 -6.32
N VAL A 122 -6.79 4.37 -7.62
CA VAL A 122 -6.03 5.14 -8.62
C VAL A 122 -6.98 6.05 -9.35
N GLN A 123 -6.56 7.28 -9.60
CA GLN A 123 -7.41 8.25 -10.27
C GLN A 123 -6.59 9.28 -11.06
N ASN A 124 -7.24 9.84 -12.06
CA ASN A 124 -6.84 11.05 -12.75
C ASN A 124 -8.01 12.05 -12.74
N GLU A 125 -7.99 13.08 -13.59
CA GLU A 125 -9.00 14.16 -13.58
C GLU A 125 -10.44 13.63 -13.72
N ASP A 126 -10.69 12.67 -14.63
CA ASP A 126 -12.04 12.23 -14.98
C ASP A 126 -12.33 10.76 -14.72
N HIS A 127 -11.31 9.98 -14.38
CA HIS A 127 -11.44 8.53 -14.22
C HIS A 127 -10.85 8.06 -12.91
N SER A 128 -11.45 7.01 -12.36
CA SER A 128 -10.89 6.31 -11.20
C SER A 128 -11.11 4.80 -11.30
N ALA A 129 -10.23 4.03 -10.68
CA ALA A 129 -10.35 2.58 -10.54
C ALA A 129 -9.96 2.14 -9.14
N LEU A 130 -10.64 1.12 -8.63
CA LEU A 130 -10.26 0.44 -7.39
C LEU A 130 -9.31 -0.70 -7.72
N LEU A 131 -8.28 -0.83 -6.88
CA LEU A 131 -7.27 -1.87 -6.94
C LEU A 131 -7.36 -2.68 -5.64
N PRO A 132 -8.26 -3.67 -5.57
CA PRO A 132 -8.49 -4.42 -4.34
C PRO A 132 -7.30 -5.33 -4.05
N HIS A 133 -6.89 -5.40 -2.76
CA HIS A 133 -5.85 -6.31 -2.26
C HIS A 133 -4.55 -6.29 -3.08
N ILE A 134 -4.17 -5.11 -3.57
CA ILE A 134 -3.08 -4.98 -4.55
C ILE A 134 -1.70 -5.12 -3.91
N PHE A 135 -1.60 -4.95 -2.60
CA PHE A 135 -0.33 -5.02 -1.87
C PHE A 135 -0.52 -5.57 -0.47
N THR A 136 0.48 -6.27 0.04
CA THR A 136 0.46 -6.83 1.40
C THR A 136 1.63 -6.32 2.21
N VAL A 137 1.37 -5.80 3.42
CA VAL A 137 2.38 -5.55 4.44
C VAL A 137 2.32 -6.67 5.46
N ILE A 138 3.46 -7.31 5.75
CA ILE A 138 3.60 -8.31 6.78
C ILE A 138 4.44 -7.73 7.90
N ILE A 139 3.87 -7.65 9.09
CA ILE A 139 4.59 -7.24 10.29
C ILE A 139 5.04 -8.48 11.04
N LYS A 140 6.34 -8.61 11.23
CA LYS A 140 6.97 -9.66 12.03
C LYS A 140 7.59 -9.04 13.28
N LYS A 141 7.84 -9.86 14.30
CA LYS A 141 8.47 -9.39 15.53
C LYS A 141 9.91 -8.92 15.27
N ASN A 142 10.72 -9.76 14.65
CA ASN A 142 12.10 -9.44 14.26
C ASN A 142 12.52 -10.19 12.98
N GLU A 143 13.68 -9.84 12.46
CA GLU A 143 14.22 -10.42 11.23
C GLU A 143 14.72 -11.87 11.43
N PHE A 144 15.19 -12.19 12.63
CA PHE A 144 15.90 -13.44 12.93
C PHE A 144 15.02 -14.52 13.55
N GLY A 145 13.70 -14.27 13.67
CA GLY A 145 12.77 -15.18 14.33
C GLY A 145 12.82 -15.06 15.86
N ASP A 146 12.05 -15.91 16.53
CA ASP A 146 11.96 -15.93 17.99
C ASP A 146 13.12 -16.77 18.56
N TRP A 147 14.22 -16.13 18.90
CA TRP A 147 15.39 -16.79 19.49
C TRP A 147 15.09 -17.52 20.80
N ASP A 148 14.01 -17.12 21.50
CA ASP A 148 13.63 -17.69 22.78
C ASP A 148 13.02 -19.11 22.65
N ASN A 149 12.55 -19.50 21.47
CA ASN A 149 11.90 -20.79 21.24
C ASN A 149 12.73 -21.78 20.39
N GLY A 150 13.95 -21.42 19.99
CA GLY A 150 14.81 -22.31 19.19
C GLY A 150 14.24 -22.68 17.81
N SER A 151 13.21 -21.99 17.38
CA SER A 151 12.60 -22.18 16.07
C SER A 151 13.26 -21.25 15.07
N TYR A 152 14.25 -21.75 14.37
CA TYR A 152 14.69 -21.14 13.12
C TYR A 152 13.52 -21.25 12.13
N GLY A 153 13.07 -20.07 11.62
CA GLY A 153 12.01 -20.06 10.62
C GLY A 153 12.40 -20.85 9.38
N ASP A 154 11.51 -21.69 8.99
CA ASP A 154 11.31 -22.33 7.69
C ASP A 154 12.52 -22.54 6.77
N GLU A 155 13.54 -23.24 7.22
CA GLU A 155 14.31 -24.18 6.40
C GLU A 155 15.31 -24.86 7.32
N ASP A 156 15.21 -26.20 7.44
CA ASP A 156 16.15 -27.09 8.11
C ASP A 156 17.56 -26.97 7.48
N ILE A 157 18.27 -25.90 7.78
CA ILE A 157 19.70 -25.86 7.52
C ILE A 157 20.37 -26.59 8.66
N ASP A 158 20.60 -27.88 8.47
CA ASP A 158 21.37 -28.71 9.38
C ASP A 158 22.85 -28.28 9.39
N TYR A 159 23.18 -27.37 10.31
CA TYR A 159 24.57 -26.93 10.53
C TYR A 159 25.42 -27.97 11.27
N THR A 160 24.88 -29.12 11.66
CA THR A 160 25.66 -30.18 12.36
C THR A 160 26.69 -30.82 11.44
N SER A 161 26.46 -30.82 10.11
CA SER A 161 27.37 -31.33 9.09
C SER A 161 28.65 -30.53 8.90
N LEU A 162 28.70 -29.25 9.36
CA LEU A 162 29.87 -28.39 9.20
C LEU A 162 30.86 -28.43 10.35
N ARG A 163 30.60 -29.21 11.43
CA ARG A 163 31.47 -29.30 12.60
C ARG A 163 32.46 -30.48 12.60
N THR A 164 32.52 -31.26 11.53
CA THR A 164 33.47 -32.39 11.42
C THR A 164 34.40 -32.21 10.22
N LYS A 165 35.42 -31.38 10.39
CA LYS A 165 36.75 -31.54 9.76
C LYS A 165 37.83 -30.86 10.60
#